data_9823b6ac129acc06fda79793b43e9cc0
#
_entry.id   9823b6ac129acc06fda79793b43e9cc0
#
_cell.length_a   1.000
_cell.length_b   1.000
_cell.length_c   1.000
_cell.angle_alpha   90.00
_cell.angle_beta   90.00
_cell.angle_gamma   90.00
#
_symmetry.space_group_name_H-M   'P 1'
#
loop_
_entity.id
_entity.type
_entity.pdbx_description
1 polymer ?
#
loop_
_entity_poly.entity_id
_entity_poly.type
_entity_poly.pdbx_seq_one_letter_code
_entity_poly.pdbx_strand_id
1 'polypeptide(L)'
;MRKKPTANYSAKRDGDRAVFDIVCDLRKQKSGDKFIRLYDKGDFSEYGFRSEADAALCALIAFRTGADPDAIDEVFRSSALYRSKWERDDYRENTINAGISA
;
A
#
# COMPACT_ATOMS: atom_id res chain seq x y z
N MET A 1 -17.29 -12.03 -17.03
CA MET A 1 -17.43 -11.40 -16.90
C MET A 1 -17.37 -11.18 -16.42
N ARG A 2 -16.97 -11.62 -16.53
CA ARG A 2 -16.85 -11.07 -16.12
C ARG A 2 -16.76 -10.77 -15.82
N LYS A 3 -16.42 -11.02 -16.18
CA LYS A 3 -16.30 -10.34 -15.80
C LYS A 3 -16.62 -9.91 -15.51
N LYS A 4 -16.78 -9.91 -15.58
CA LYS A 4 -17.00 -9.09 -15.24
C LYS A 4 -17.64 -8.78 -14.93
N PRO A 5 -17.97 -8.97 -14.89
CA PRO A 5 -18.49 -8.34 -14.66
C PRO A 5 -18.90 -8.05 -14.16
N THR A 6 -19.12 -8.04 -14.24
CA THR A 6 -19.46 -7.52 -13.92
C THR A 6 -19.65 -6.95 -13.51
N ALA A 7 -19.86 -6.69 -13.83
CA ALA A 7 -19.79 -6.12 -13.48
C ALA A 7 -19.92 -5.46 -12.88
N ASN A 8 -19.98 -4.87 -12.99
CA ASN A 8 -19.77 -4.39 -12.37
C ASN A 8 -19.86 -3.99 -11.28
N TYR A 9 -19.87 -3.47 -11.01
CA TYR A 9 -19.63 -3.49 -9.88
C TYR A 9 -18.87 -4.52 -9.05
N SER A 10 -18.67 -5.34 -9.29
CA SER A 10 -17.94 -6.40 -8.60
C SER A 10 -16.44 -6.24 -8.73
N ALA A 11 -15.95 -5.60 -9.74
CA ALA A 11 -14.54 -5.28 -9.87
C ALA A 11 -14.02 -4.51 -8.65
N LYS A 12 -14.82 -3.59 -8.15
CA LYS A 12 -14.44 -2.84 -6.95
C LYS A 12 -14.35 -3.76 -5.73
N ARG A 13 -15.28 -4.68 -5.63
CA ARG A 13 -15.30 -5.64 -4.53
C ARG A 13 -14.09 -6.56 -4.57
N ASP A 14 -13.70 -6.97 -5.77
CA ASP A 14 -12.52 -7.82 -5.94
C ASP A 14 -11.26 -7.06 -5.53
N GLY A 15 -11.19 -5.76 -5.83
CA GLY A 15 -10.07 -4.93 -5.40
C GLY A 15 -9.97 -4.85 -3.89
N ASP A 16 -11.10 -4.68 -3.20
CA ASP A 16 -11.12 -4.63 -1.74
C ASP A 16 -10.63 -5.94 -1.14
N ARG A 17 -11.04 -7.07 -1.72
CA ARG A 17 -10.59 -8.38 -1.25
C ARG A 17 -9.09 -8.53 -1.46
N ALA A 18 -8.57 -8.09 -2.59
CA ALA A 18 -7.14 -8.18 -2.88
C ALA A 18 -6.33 -7.37 -1.87
N VAL A 19 -6.79 -6.18 -1.53
CA VAL A 19 -6.14 -5.35 -0.50
C VAL A 19 -6.15 -6.09 0.84
N PHE A 20 -7.28 -6.65 1.24
CA PHE A 20 -7.40 -7.38 2.49
C PHE A 20 -6.41 -8.54 2.56
N ASP A 21 -6.32 -9.32 1.48
CA ASP A 21 -5.42 -10.48 1.43
C ASP A 21 -3.96 -10.05 1.54
N ILE A 22 -3.58 -8.99 0.83
CA ILE A 22 -2.22 -8.46 0.88
C ILE A 22 -1.88 -8.01 2.29
N VAL A 23 -2.78 -7.27 2.93
CA VAL A 23 -2.56 -6.76 4.29
C VAL A 23 -2.40 -7.91 5.28
N CYS A 24 -3.26 -8.92 5.18
CA CYS A 24 -3.17 -10.09 6.07
C CYS A 24 -1.84 -10.81 5.91
N ASP A 25 -1.39 -10.99 4.67
CA ASP A 25 -0.11 -11.67 4.41
C ASP A 25 1.06 -10.88 4.98
N LEU A 26 1.04 -9.55 4.80
CA LEU A 26 2.13 -8.70 5.27
C LEU A 26 2.23 -8.70 6.79
N ARG A 27 1.10 -8.79 7.49
CA ARG A 27 1.10 -8.85 8.95
C ARG A 27 1.75 -10.12 9.47
N LYS A 28 1.70 -11.20 8.70
CA LYS A 28 2.20 -12.51 9.12
C LYS A 28 3.68 -12.73 8.81
N GLN A 29 4.29 -11.86 8.00
CA GLN A 29 5.67 -12.04 7.60
C GLN A 29 6.64 -11.60 8.70
N LYS A 30 7.94 -11.86 8.50
CA LYS A 30 8.98 -11.46 9.46
C LYS A 30 8.98 -9.96 9.70
N SER A 31 8.67 -9.17 8.66
CA SER A 31 8.57 -7.72 8.76
C SER A 31 7.20 -7.26 9.23
N GLY A 32 6.38 -8.17 9.75
CA GLY A 32 5.02 -7.85 10.16
C GLY A 32 4.93 -6.74 11.19
N ASP A 33 5.83 -6.73 12.17
CA ASP A 33 5.82 -5.68 13.19
C ASP A 33 6.04 -4.30 12.57
N LYS A 34 6.99 -4.22 11.65
CA LYS A 34 7.27 -2.97 10.94
C LYS A 34 6.08 -2.55 10.10
N PHE A 35 5.48 -3.52 9.40
CA PHE A 35 4.29 -3.25 8.58
C PHE A 35 3.14 -2.75 9.44
N ILE A 36 2.87 -3.41 10.57
CA ILE A 36 1.78 -3.01 11.46
C ILE A 36 2.02 -1.59 11.99
N ARG A 37 3.26 -1.28 12.35
CA ARG A 37 3.58 0.05 12.86
C ARG A 37 3.28 1.13 11.83
N LEU A 38 3.63 0.89 10.57
CA LEU A 38 3.39 1.85 9.50
C LEU A 38 1.94 1.84 9.04
N TYR A 39 1.40 0.66 8.75
CA TYR A 39 0.09 0.54 8.13
C TYR A 39 -1.05 0.78 9.13
N ASP A 40 -1.03 0.08 10.26
CA ASP A 40 -2.12 0.16 11.22
C ASP A 40 -2.02 1.39 12.11
N LYS A 41 -0.81 1.74 12.54
CA LYS A 41 -0.60 2.81 13.52
C LYS A 41 -0.18 4.14 12.92
N GLY A 42 0.35 4.13 11.70
CA GLY A 42 0.86 5.33 11.08
C GLY A 42 2.03 5.93 11.84
N ASP A 43 2.78 5.08 12.52
CA ASP A 43 3.91 5.52 13.35
C ASP A 43 5.16 5.66 12.50
N PHE A 44 5.59 6.89 12.26
CA PHE A 44 6.79 7.19 11.48
C PHE A 44 7.94 7.71 12.33
N SER A 45 7.88 7.47 13.64
CA SER A 45 8.87 8.02 14.57
C SER A 45 10.29 7.52 14.34
N GLU A 46 10.44 6.35 13.68
CA GLU A 46 11.77 5.80 13.38
C GLU A 46 12.40 6.41 12.12
N TYR A 47 11.68 7.29 11.43
CA TYR A 47 12.13 7.87 10.17
C TYR A 47 12.36 9.36 10.34
N GLY A 48 13.33 9.90 9.60
CA GLY A 48 13.64 11.31 9.67
C GLY A 48 12.51 12.19 9.13
N PHE A 49 11.86 11.71 8.07
CA PHE A 49 10.74 12.43 7.45
C PHE A 49 9.60 11.47 7.21
N ARG A 50 8.37 12.01 7.24
CA ARG A 50 7.19 11.19 6.97
C ARG A 50 7.23 10.58 5.58
N SER A 51 7.82 11.29 4.60
CA SER A 51 7.96 10.77 3.26
C SER A 51 8.82 9.51 3.20
N GLU A 52 9.80 9.40 4.10
CA GLU A 52 10.61 8.18 4.20
C GLU A 52 9.78 7.02 4.70
N ALA A 53 8.89 7.27 5.65
CA ALA A 53 7.99 6.24 6.15
C ALA A 53 7.01 5.80 5.05
N ASP A 54 6.51 6.75 4.27
CA ASP A 54 5.63 6.43 3.15
C ASP A 54 6.33 5.50 2.16
N ALA A 55 7.59 5.82 1.81
CA ALA A 55 8.36 4.98 0.89
C ALA A 55 8.66 3.61 1.50
N ALA A 56 8.94 3.56 2.80
CA ALA A 56 9.18 2.29 3.48
C ALA A 56 7.95 1.38 3.43
N LEU A 57 6.77 1.96 3.65
CA LEU A 57 5.54 1.19 3.55
C LEU A 57 5.33 0.68 2.12
N CYS A 58 5.56 1.55 1.13
CA CYS A 58 5.46 1.14 -0.27
C CYS A 58 6.41 -0.01 -0.60
N ALA A 59 7.63 0.01 -0.04
CA ALA A 59 8.61 -1.05 -0.27
C ALA A 59 8.09 -2.40 0.28
N LEU A 60 7.50 -2.39 1.47
CA LEU A 60 6.95 -3.62 2.04
C LEU A 60 5.81 -4.16 1.18
N ILE A 61 4.94 -3.28 0.70
CA ILE A 61 3.83 -3.68 -0.16
C ILE A 61 4.36 -4.19 -1.50
N ALA A 62 5.37 -3.52 -2.07
CA ALA A 62 5.96 -3.91 -3.35
C ALA A 62 6.52 -5.32 -3.30
N PHE A 63 7.16 -5.68 -2.19
CA PHE A 63 7.72 -7.02 -2.01
C PHE A 63 6.63 -8.09 -2.15
N ARG A 64 5.44 -7.83 -1.60
CA ARG A 64 4.34 -8.80 -1.65
C ARG A 64 3.63 -8.82 -3.00
N THR A 65 3.53 -7.68 -3.67
CA THR A 65 2.74 -7.52 -4.89
C THR A 65 3.54 -7.71 -6.17
N GLY A 66 4.85 -7.93 -6.07
CA GLY A 66 5.70 -8.00 -7.25
C GLY A 66 5.90 -6.64 -7.91
N ALA A 67 5.93 -5.59 -7.09
CA ALA A 67 6.17 -4.22 -7.56
C ALA A 67 5.06 -3.69 -8.46
N ASP A 68 3.81 -4.03 -8.15
CA ASP A 68 2.66 -3.57 -8.90
C ASP A 68 2.23 -2.19 -8.37
N PRO A 69 2.43 -1.11 -9.13
CA PRO A 69 2.12 0.24 -8.62
C PRO A 69 0.65 0.43 -8.26
N ASP A 70 -0.26 -0.18 -9.00
CA ASP A 70 -1.69 -0.02 -8.73
C ASP A 70 -2.06 -0.67 -7.41
N ALA A 71 -1.52 -1.87 -7.15
CA ALA A 71 -1.77 -2.55 -5.89
C ALA A 71 -1.16 -1.79 -4.71
N ILE A 72 0.06 -1.25 -4.90
CA ILE A 72 0.71 -0.45 -3.87
C ILE A 72 -0.15 0.77 -3.52
N ASP A 73 -0.66 1.45 -4.54
CA ASP A 73 -1.52 2.62 -4.35
C ASP A 73 -2.76 2.26 -3.54
N GLU A 74 -3.42 1.18 -3.92
CA GLU A 74 -4.66 0.77 -3.25
C GLU A 74 -4.41 0.43 -1.77
N VAL A 75 -3.35 -0.31 -1.50
CA VAL A 75 -3.03 -0.68 -0.12
C VAL A 75 -2.65 0.55 0.70
N PHE A 76 -1.84 1.44 0.12
CA PHE A 76 -1.43 2.66 0.83
C PHE A 76 -2.64 3.51 1.21
N ARG A 77 -3.64 3.61 0.33
CA ARG A 77 -4.83 4.41 0.59
C ARG A 77 -5.63 3.95 1.80
N SER A 78 -5.52 2.66 2.16
CA SER A 78 -6.21 2.14 3.33
C SER A 78 -5.37 2.21 4.60
N SER A 79 -4.13 2.70 4.50
CA SER A 79 -3.22 2.74 5.64
C SER A 79 -3.44 3.98 6.51
N ALA A 80 -2.92 3.91 7.74
CA ALA A 80 -2.94 5.03 8.66
C ALA A 80 -1.99 6.16 8.24
N LEU A 81 -1.10 5.90 7.27
CA LEU A 81 -0.22 6.93 6.73
C LEU A 81 -0.89 7.75 5.63
N TYR A 82 -2.03 7.29 5.13
CA TYR A 82 -2.73 8.01 4.07
C TYR A 82 -3.09 9.43 4.51
N ARG A 83 -2.90 10.39 3.62
CA ARG A 83 -3.32 11.76 3.81
C ARG A 83 -3.50 12.42 2.45
N SER A 84 -4.10 13.60 2.42
CA SER A 84 -4.45 14.26 1.16
C SER A 84 -3.25 14.50 0.24
N LYS A 85 -2.04 14.59 0.79
CA LYS A 85 -0.83 14.73 -0.01
C LYS A 85 -0.67 13.57 -1.00
N TRP A 86 -1.18 12.39 -0.64
CA TRP A 86 -1.12 11.22 -1.50
C TRP A 86 -1.91 11.42 -2.81
N GLU A 87 -2.86 12.33 -2.82
CA GLU A 87 -3.64 12.60 -4.04
C GLU A 87 -2.87 13.41 -5.08
N ARG A 88 -1.73 13.96 -4.72
CA ARG A 88 -0.85 14.60 -5.68
C ARG A 88 -0.16 13.53 -6.52
N ASP A 89 -0.36 13.58 -7.83
CA ASP A 89 0.19 12.56 -8.74
C ASP A 89 1.70 12.45 -8.64
N ASP A 90 2.39 13.61 -8.59
CA ASP A 90 3.85 13.63 -8.53
C ASP A 90 4.36 12.98 -7.24
N TYR A 91 3.75 13.31 -6.11
CA TYR A 91 4.17 12.75 -4.82
C TYR A 91 3.94 11.24 -4.78
N ARG A 92 2.75 10.82 -5.18
CA ARG A 92 2.37 9.39 -5.17
C ARG A 92 3.29 8.56 -6.04
N GLU A 93 3.51 9.01 -7.29
CA GLU A 93 4.34 8.28 -8.23
C GLU A 93 5.79 8.19 -7.76
N ASN A 94 6.34 9.29 -7.27
CA ASN A 94 7.70 9.31 -6.77
C ASN A 94 7.85 8.39 -5.56
N THR A 95 6.88 8.40 -4.66
CA THR A 95 6.93 7.58 -3.45
C THR A 95 6.82 6.09 -3.77
N ILE A 96 5.92 5.73 -4.68
CA ILE A 96 5.76 4.34 -5.12
C ILE A 96 7.05 3.87 -5.79
N ASN A 97 7.62 4.69 -6.68
CA ASN A 97 8.85 4.34 -7.38
C ASN A 97 10.02 4.17 -6.41
N ALA A 98 10.09 5.02 -5.39
CA ALA A 98 11.11 4.88 -4.35
C ALA A 98 10.97 3.55 -3.61
N GLY A 99 9.74 3.16 -3.32
CA GLY A 99 9.48 1.87 -2.66
C GLY A 99 9.86 0.69 -3.53
N ILE A 100 9.54 0.75 -4.83
CA ILE A 100 9.87 -0.32 -5.76
C ILE A 100 11.38 -0.47 -5.93
N SER A 101 12.10 0.64 -5.91
CA SER A 101 13.56 0.64 -6.11
C SER A 101 14.35 0.25 -4.86
N ALA A 102 13.70 0.19 -3.72
CA ALA A 102 14.37 -0.07 -2.45
C ALA A 102 14.91 -1.51 -2.33
#